data_482c43ef80705de10dcf8acb915f39ab
#
_entry.id   482c43ef80705de10dcf8acb915f39ab
#
_cell.length_a   1.000
_cell.length_b   1.000
_cell.length_c   1.000
_cell.angle_alpha   90.00
_cell.angle_beta   90.00
_cell.angle_gamma   90.00
#
_symmetry.space_group_name_H-M   'P 1'
#
loop_
_entity.id
_entity.type
_entity.pdbx_description
1 polymer ?
#
loop_
_entity_poly.entity_id
_entity_poly.type
_entity_poly.pdbx_seq_one_letter_code
_entity_poly.pdbx_strand_id
1 'polypeptide(L)'
;FWEQMLNGKFFELVLSGRNEEAELFLDEQIENFNEDIANQGEVYLVGAGPGDPDLLTFKALRLMQQADIALYDRLVHPSIVDLIRRDATKIYVGKERDNHVVRQEEINHLLVKYAKEGKKVLRLKGGDPFIFGRGGEEIETLAEEKIPFQVVPGITSASGCSAYSGIPLTHRDYAQSCIFVTGHLKEGKLDLDWKNLVQPNQTIVF
;
A
#
# COMPACT_ATOMS: atom_id res chain seq x y z
N PHE A 1 9.57 14.23 13.32
CA PHE A 1 10.90 14.30 13.89
C PHE A 1 11.08 13.33 15.06
N TRP A 2 10.43 13.55 16.21
CA TRP A 2 10.64 12.73 17.42
C TRP A 2 10.31 11.24 17.22
N GLU A 3 9.30 10.92 16.46
CA GLU A 3 8.93 9.54 16.15
C GLU A 3 10.03 8.82 15.36
N GLN A 4 10.70 9.50 14.43
CA GLN A 4 11.86 8.97 13.70
C GLN A 4 13.08 8.81 14.62
N MET A 5 13.31 9.75 15.53
CA MET A 5 14.39 9.66 16.52
C MET A 5 14.20 8.47 17.44
N LEU A 6 12.99 8.30 18.00
CA LEU A 6 12.68 7.23 18.95
C LEU A 6 12.61 5.83 18.32
N ASN A 7 12.48 5.71 16.99
CA ASN A 7 12.47 4.44 16.27
C ASN A 7 13.72 4.20 15.40
N GLY A 8 14.72 5.08 15.49
CA GLY A 8 15.90 5.04 14.64
C GLY A 8 17.23 4.94 15.39
N LYS A 9 18.29 5.36 14.70
CA LYS A 9 19.68 5.30 15.18
C LYS A 9 19.88 5.98 16.55
N PHE A 10 19.20 7.07 16.81
CA PHE A 10 19.26 7.77 18.10
C PHE A 10 18.91 6.83 19.27
N PHE A 11 17.78 6.12 19.13
CA PHE A 11 17.32 5.18 20.15
C PHE A 11 18.30 4.00 20.35
N GLU A 12 18.86 3.47 19.27
CA GLU A 12 19.88 2.41 19.35
C GLU A 12 21.14 2.88 20.08
N LEU A 13 21.60 4.11 19.84
CA LEU A 13 22.74 4.70 20.53
C LEU A 13 22.47 4.86 22.03
N VAL A 14 21.29 5.36 22.41
CA VAL A 14 20.90 5.51 23.81
C VAL A 14 20.82 4.16 24.52
N LEU A 15 20.17 3.15 23.90
CA LEU A 15 20.07 1.80 24.49
C LEU A 15 21.42 1.10 24.64
N SER A 16 22.37 1.40 23.74
CA SER A 16 23.73 0.84 23.83
C SER A 16 24.66 1.61 24.80
N GLY A 17 24.15 2.63 25.49
CA GLY A 17 24.91 3.46 26.43
C GLY A 17 25.89 4.44 25.77
N ARG A 18 25.80 4.64 24.45
CA ARG A 18 26.65 5.56 23.66
C ARG A 18 26.07 6.98 23.69
N ASN A 19 25.94 7.55 24.88
CA ASN A 19 25.20 8.79 25.12
C ASN A 19 25.81 10.00 24.41
N GLU A 20 27.15 10.13 24.39
CA GLU A 20 27.84 11.23 23.69
C GLU A 20 27.57 11.19 22.17
N GLU A 21 27.58 10.00 21.58
CA GLU A 21 27.27 9.84 20.15
C GLU A 21 25.79 10.05 19.86
N ALA A 22 24.90 9.70 20.79
CA ALA A 22 23.49 9.98 20.69
C ALA A 22 23.20 11.49 20.70
N GLU A 23 23.89 12.22 21.60
CA GLU A 23 23.78 13.68 21.70
C GLU A 23 24.25 14.37 20.42
N LEU A 24 25.44 14.02 19.93
CA LEU A 24 25.97 14.56 18.66
C LEU A 24 25.05 14.25 17.47
N PHE A 25 24.52 13.03 17.42
CA PHE A 25 23.59 12.65 16.36
C PHE A 25 22.29 13.46 16.44
N LEU A 26 21.76 13.69 17.65
CA LEU A 26 20.56 14.50 17.87
C LEU A 26 20.76 15.96 17.45
N ASP A 27 21.88 16.56 17.86
CA ASP A 27 22.23 17.94 17.50
C ASP A 27 22.34 18.10 15.98
N GLU A 28 23.02 17.17 15.29
CA GLU A 28 23.10 17.16 13.83
C GLU A 28 21.71 17.08 13.18
N GLN A 29 20.82 16.26 13.73
CA GLN A 29 19.45 16.13 13.20
C GLN A 29 18.61 17.38 13.47
N ILE A 30 18.81 18.06 14.60
CA ILE A 30 18.12 19.30 14.93
C ILE A 30 18.61 20.44 14.02
N GLU A 31 19.92 20.56 13.82
CA GLU A 31 20.49 21.58 12.93
C GLU A 31 20.03 21.41 11.47
N ASN A 32 19.89 20.16 11.02
CA ASN A 32 19.41 19.85 9.67
C ASN A 32 17.87 19.77 9.56
N PHE A 33 17.14 20.01 10.67
CA PHE A 33 15.70 19.95 10.68
C PHE A 33 15.09 21.12 9.91
N ASN A 34 14.43 20.79 8.80
CA ASN A 34 13.67 21.76 8.01
C ASN A 34 12.18 21.57 8.29
N GLU A 35 11.56 22.56 8.94
CA GLU A 35 10.13 22.54 9.28
C GLU A 35 9.23 22.39 8.05
N ASP A 36 9.62 22.96 6.91
CA ASP A 36 8.84 22.84 5.68
C ASP A 36 8.80 21.39 5.16
N ILE A 37 9.92 20.65 5.30
CA ILE A 37 9.97 19.24 4.94
C ILE A 37 9.22 18.38 5.96
N ALA A 38 9.33 18.72 7.24
CA ALA A 38 8.67 17.98 8.33
C ALA A 38 7.13 18.11 8.30
N ASN A 39 6.64 19.22 7.79
CA ASN A 39 5.21 19.51 7.61
C ASN A 39 4.68 19.10 6.24
N GLN A 40 5.54 18.58 5.35
CA GLN A 40 5.10 18.05 4.08
C GLN A 40 4.32 16.76 4.28
N GLY A 41 3.07 16.73 3.81
CA GLY A 41 2.27 15.51 3.82
C GLY A 41 2.83 14.48 2.85
N GLU A 42 2.53 13.22 3.11
CA GLU A 42 2.93 12.10 2.27
C GLU A 42 1.80 11.09 2.07
N VAL A 43 1.90 10.28 1.02
CA VAL A 43 0.92 9.24 0.72
C VAL A 43 1.52 7.85 0.88
N TYR A 44 0.83 6.99 1.62
CA TYR A 44 1.14 5.57 1.78
C TYR A 44 0.20 4.74 0.92
N LEU A 45 0.68 4.19 -0.17
CA LEU A 45 -0.05 3.25 -1.02
C LEU A 45 0.20 1.83 -0.50
N VAL A 46 -0.77 1.25 0.19
CA VAL A 46 -0.57 0.06 1.01
C VAL A 46 -1.47 -1.07 0.56
N GLY A 47 -0.88 -2.25 0.34
CA GLY A 47 -1.60 -3.49 0.10
C GLY A 47 -2.14 -4.07 1.41
N ALA A 48 -3.45 -4.33 1.43
CA ALA A 48 -4.17 -4.89 2.56
C ALA A 48 -4.20 -6.44 2.55
N GLY A 49 -3.61 -7.06 1.55
CA GLY A 49 -3.72 -8.51 1.41
C GLY A 49 -5.11 -8.99 0.94
N PRO A 50 -5.35 -10.32 0.95
CA PRO A 50 -6.55 -10.93 0.38
C PRO A 50 -7.77 -10.94 1.33
N GLY A 51 -7.68 -10.29 2.48
CA GLY A 51 -8.79 -10.17 3.44
C GLY A 51 -8.49 -10.70 4.83
N ASP A 52 -7.49 -11.54 5.00
CA ASP A 52 -7.02 -12.02 6.30
C ASP A 52 -6.07 -10.99 6.94
N PRO A 53 -6.38 -10.45 8.14
CA PRO A 53 -5.52 -9.50 8.84
C PRO A 53 -4.13 -10.05 9.16
N ASP A 54 -3.98 -11.35 9.36
CA ASP A 54 -2.69 -11.99 9.67
C ASP A 54 -1.74 -11.99 8.46
N LEU A 55 -2.26 -11.71 7.26
CA LEU A 55 -1.48 -11.55 6.04
C LEU A 55 -1.06 -10.10 5.76
N LEU A 56 -1.30 -9.18 6.69
CA LEU A 56 -0.74 -7.83 6.61
C LEU A 56 0.77 -7.85 6.84
N THR A 57 1.48 -7.02 6.09
CA THR A 57 2.90 -6.79 6.41
C THR A 57 3.02 -5.91 7.65
N PHE A 58 4.08 -6.12 8.46
CA PHE A 58 4.36 -5.25 9.61
C PHE A 58 4.50 -3.77 9.20
N LYS A 59 5.05 -3.50 8.00
CA LYS A 59 5.15 -2.13 7.49
C LYS A 59 3.78 -1.55 7.21
N ALA A 60 2.86 -2.32 6.60
CA ALA A 60 1.49 -1.90 6.39
C ALA A 60 0.81 -1.50 7.70
N LEU A 61 0.85 -2.39 8.70
CA LEU A 61 0.25 -2.13 10.01
C LEU A 61 0.83 -0.87 10.67
N ARG A 62 2.14 -0.68 10.62
CA ARG A 62 2.80 0.51 11.18
C ARG A 62 2.31 1.80 10.52
N LEU A 63 2.22 1.83 9.18
CA LEU A 63 1.74 3.01 8.46
C LEU A 63 0.25 3.27 8.69
N MET A 64 -0.55 2.21 8.84
CA MET A 64 -1.96 2.32 9.23
C MET A 64 -2.15 3.00 10.60
N GLN A 65 -1.20 2.79 11.52
CA GLN A 65 -1.19 3.43 12.84
C GLN A 65 -0.64 4.87 12.83
N GLN A 66 -0.03 5.30 11.73
CA GLN A 66 0.55 6.65 11.59
C GLN A 66 -0.31 7.59 10.73
N ALA A 67 -1.25 7.04 9.97
CA ALA A 67 -2.05 7.81 9.02
C ALA A 67 -3.05 8.75 9.72
N ASP A 68 -3.16 9.99 9.22
CA ASP A 68 -4.18 10.95 9.64
C ASP A 68 -5.50 10.71 8.91
N ILE A 69 -5.41 10.30 7.65
CA ILE A 69 -6.55 10.04 6.76
C ILE A 69 -6.32 8.71 6.04
N ALA A 70 -7.35 7.89 5.96
CA ALA A 70 -7.32 6.62 5.26
C ALA A 70 -8.42 6.55 4.19
N LEU A 71 -8.03 6.39 2.92
CA LEU A 71 -8.92 6.11 1.80
C LEU A 71 -8.91 4.60 1.52
N TYR A 72 -10.07 3.96 1.54
CA TYR A 72 -10.20 2.52 1.31
C TYR A 72 -11.43 2.18 0.47
N ASP A 73 -11.41 1.02 -0.17
CA ASP A 73 -12.52 0.54 -1.01
C ASP A 73 -13.10 -0.79 -0.51
N ARG A 74 -14.09 -1.30 -1.23
CA ARG A 74 -14.84 -2.53 -0.89
C ARG A 74 -13.96 -3.79 -0.80
N LEU A 75 -12.81 -3.81 -1.43
CA LEU A 75 -11.93 -4.99 -1.44
C LEU A 75 -11.13 -5.14 -0.14
N VAL A 76 -11.10 -4.10 0.68
CA VAL A 76 -10.47 -4.14 2.00
C VAL A 76 -11.46 -4.70 3.01
N HIS A 77 -11.10 -5.80 3.67
CA HIS A 77 -11.97 -6.41 4.67
C HIS A 77 -12.17 -5.50 5.89
N PRO A 78 -13.38 -5.41 6.47
CA PRO A 78 -13.66 -4.52 7.62
C PRO A 78 -12.70 -4.71 8.79
N SER A 79 -12.32 -5.95 9.13
CA SER A 79 -11.37 -6.22 10.22
C SER A 79 -9.98 -5.58 10.00
N ILE A 80 -9.59 -5.38 8.73
CA ILE A 80 -8.36 -4.67 8.38
C ILE A 80 -8.54 -3.16 8.53
N VAL A 81 -9.71 -2.62 8.11
CA VAL A 81 -10.05 -1.20 8.30
C VAL A 81 -10.09 -0.83 9.79
N ASP A 82 -10.48 -1.76 10.65
CA ASP A 82 -10.52 -1.57 12.11
C ASP A 82 -9.11 -1.47 12.74
N LEU A 83 -8.07 -1.95 12.05
CA LEU A 83 -6.68 -1.80 12.47
C LEU A 83 -6.09 -0.40 12.20
N ILE A 84 -6.77 0.45 11.44
CA ILE A 84 -6.38 1.85 11.27
C ILE A 84 -6.57 2.58 12.61
N ARG A 85 -5.62 3.45 12.98
CA ARG A 85 -5.71 4.21 14.25
C ARG A 85 -7.10 4.86 14.41
N ARG A 86 -7.59 4.91 15.66
CA ARG A 86 -8.99 5.26 15.94
C ARG A 86 -9.36 6.69 15.59
N ASP A 87 -8.43 7.60 15.71
CA ASP A 87 -8.58 9.04 15.46
C ASP A 87 -8.32 9.44 14.00
N ALA A 88 -7.90 8.50 13.14
CA ALA A 88 -7.80 8.76 11.69
C ALA A 88 -9.17 8.94 11.05
N THR A 89 -9.25 9.90 10.13
CA THR A 89 -10.44 10.05 9.28
C THR A 89 -10.47 8.93 8.24
N LYS A 90 -11.53 8.11 8.27
CA LYS A 90 -11.70 6.98 7.34
C LYS A 90 -12.68 7.37 6.23
N ILE A 91 -12.23 7.35 4.97
CA ILE A 91 -12.99 7.73 3.79
C ILE A 91 -13.17 6.51 2.89
N TYR A 92 -14.42 6.09 2.70
CA TYR A 92 -14.75 5.05 1.76
C TYR A 92 -14.81 5.60 0.34
N VAL A 93 -14.05 5.01 -0.59
CA VAL A 93 -13.96 5.43 -1.99
C VAL A 93 -14.41 4.32 -2.97
N GLY A 94 -15.04 3.26 -2.46
CA GLY A 94 -15.56 2.17 -3.28
C GLY A 94 -16.93 2.50 -3.92
N LYS A 95 -17.40 1.57 -4.75
CA LYS A 95 -18.75 1.66 -5.35
C LYS A 95 -19.81 1.37 -4.29
N GLU A 96 -20.70 2.29 -4.01
CA GLU A 96 -21.96 2.03 -3.32
C GLU A 96 -23.08 1.70 -4.32
N ARG A 97 -24.05 0.84 -3.90
CA ARG A 97 -25.11 0.32 -4.80
C ARG A 97 -25.99 1.40 -5.44
N ASP A 98 -26.11 2.57 -4.80
CA ASP A 98 -27.06 3.63 -5.19
C ASP A 98 -26.43 5.02 -5.35
N ASN A 99 -25.10 5.17 -5.27
CA ASN A 99 -24.41 6.45 -5.37
C ASN A 99 -23.31 6.45 -6.43
N HIS A 100 -22.99 7.64 -6.93
CA HIS A 100 -21.99 7.86 -7.96
C HIS A 100 -20.69 7.14 -7.64
N VAL A 101 -20.21 6.37 -8.61
CA VAL A 101 -18.88 5.75 -8.55
C VAL A 101 -17.84 6.86 -8.40
N VAL A 102 -17.12 6.88 -7.29
CA VAL A 102 -15.95 7.75 -7.17
C VAL A 102 -14.98 7.35 -8.28
N ARG A 103 -14.75 8.25 -9.23
CA ARG A 103 -13.86 8.00 -10.36
C ARG A 103 -12.41 7.94 -9.87
N GLN A 104 -11.55 7.24 -10.62
CA GLN A 104 -10.14 7.15 -10.23
C GLN A 104 -9.48 8.52 -10.11
N GLU A 105 -9.85 9.45 -10.99
CA GLU A 105 -9.37 10.83 -10.97
C GLU A 105 -9.76 11.56 -9.67
N GLU A 106 -10.95 11.28 -9.14
CA GLU A 106 -11.41 11.85 -7.87
C GLU A 106 -10.62 11.29 -6.68
N ILE A 107 -10.30 9.98 -6.70
CA ILE A 107 -9.44 9.35 -5.69
C ILE A 107 -8.05 10.00 -5.72
N ASN A 108 -7.46 10.11 -6.92
CA ASN A 108 -6.15 10.74 -7.10
C ASN A 108 -6.14 12.18 -6.59
N HIS A 109 -7.23 12.94 -6.89
CA HIS A 109 -7.38 14.30 -6.39
C HIS A 109 -7.47 14.39 -4.86
N LEU A 110 -8.19 13.46 -4.22
CA LEU A 110 -8.27 13.41 -2.76
C LEU A 110 -6.92 13.11 -2.12
N LEU A 111 -6.14 12.17 -2.69
CA LEU A 111 -4.79 11.87 -2.22
C LEU A 111 -3.89 13.10 -2.25
N VAL A 112 -3.86 13.80 -3.39
CA VAL A 112 -3.09 15.04 -3.58
C VAL A 112 -3.55 16.14 -2.64
N LYS A 113 -4.87 16.36 -2.54
CA LYS A 113 -5.46 17.39 -1.68
C LYS A 113 -5.00 17.24 -0.24
N TYR A 114 -5.21 16.08 0.36
CA TYR A 114 -4.89 15.88 1.76
C TYR A 114 -3.37 15.86 2.03
N ALA A 115 -2.57 15.37 1.09
CA ALA A 115 -1.12 15.47 1.21
C ALA A 115 -0.64 16.92 1.17
N LYS A 116 -1.21 17.78 0.29
CA LYS A 116 -0.92 19.22 0.27
C LYS A 116 -1.36 19.95 1.55
N GLU A 117 -2.32 19.40 2.28
CA GLU A 117 -2.72 19.88 3.61
C GLU A 117 -1.76 19.41 4.74
N GLY A 118 -0.63 18.79 4.40
CA GLY A 118 0.36 18.31 5.36
C GLY A 118 -0.02 17.00 6.07
N LYS A 119 -1.01 16.25 5.53
CA LYS A 119 -1.51 15.00 6.16
C LYS A 119 -0.74 13.77 5.69
N LYS A 120 -0.58 12.80 6.59
CA LYS A 120 -0.17 11.43 6.26
C LYS A 120 -1.39 10.67 5.74
N VAL A 121 -1.43 10.45 4.43
CA VAL A 121 -2.59 9.88 3.75
C VAL A 121 -2.34 8.42 3.43
N LEU A 122 -3.15 7.53 4.00
CA LEU A 122 -3.15 6.12 3.70
C LEU A 122 -4.13 5.82 2.55
N ARG A 123 -3.65 5.25 1.45
CA ARG A 123 -4.48 4.59 0.44
C ARG A 123 -4.39 3.08 0.65
N LEU A 124 -5.40 2.49 1.25
CA LEU A 124 -5.45 1.06 1.55
C LEU A 124 -6.19 0.33 0.43
N LYS A 125 -5.56 -0.67 -0.17
CA LYS A 125 -6.03 -1.41 -1.35
C LYS A 125 -6.07 -2.92 -1.07
N GLY A 126 -7.13 -3.60 -1.46
CA GLY A 126 -7.17 -5.07 -1.37
C GLY A 126 -6.06 -5.72 -2.19
N GLY A 127 -5.51 -6.82 -1.71
CA GLY A 127 -4.39 -7.51 -2.35
C GLY A 127 -3.09 -6.69 -2.34
N ASP A 128 -2.49 -6.54 -3.51
CA ASP A 128 -1.28 -5.76 -3.76
C ASP A 128 -1.59 -4.54 -4.64
N PRO A 129 -1.03 -3.35 -4.37
CA PRO A 129 -1.32 -2.13 -5.13
C PRO A 129 -0.95 -2.20 -6.62
N PHE A 130 0.05 -3.00 -6.97
CA PHE A 130 0.60 -3.08 -8.34
C PHE A 130 0.14 -4.32 -9.12
N ILE A 131 -0.58 -5.25 -8.48
CA ILE A 131 -1.15 -6.41 -9.17
C ILE A 131 -2.65 -6.16 -9.38
N PHE A 132 -3.02 -5.70 -10.57
CA PHE A 132 -4.37 -5.32 -10.97
C PHE A 132 -5.06 -4.30 -10.05
N GLY A 133 -4.27 -3.59 -9.24
CA GLY A 133 -4.72 -2.63 -8.23
C GLY A 133 -4.82 -1.18 -8.73
N ARG A 134 -4.44 -0.87 -9.97
CA ARG A 134 -4.35 0.50 -10.52
C ARG A 134 -3.44 1.45 -9.72
N GLY A 135 -2.54 0.91 -8.90
CA GLY A 135 -1.61 1.72 -8.09
C GLY A 135 -0.67 2.57 -8.94
N GLY A 136 -0.35 2.15 -10.18
CA GLY A 136 0.43 2.94 -11.13
C GLY A 136 -0.20 4.30 -11.44
N GLU A 137 -1.52 4.33 -11.70
CA GLU A 137 -2.25 5.57 -12.00
C GLU A 137 -2.27 6.55 -10.80
N GLU A 138 -2.32 6.01 -9.58
CA GLU A 138 -2.28 6.81 -8.35
C GLU A 138 -0.90 7.45 -8.16
N ILE A 139 0.20 6.67 -8.32
CA ILE A 139 1.56 7.22 -8.15
C ILE A 139 2.00 8.15 -9.28
N GLU A 140 1.53 7.97 -10.52
CA GLU A 140 1.77 8.93 -11.61
C GLU A 140 1.27 10.33 -11.22
N THR A 141 0.03 10.43 -10.76
CA THR A 141 -0.54 11.71 -10.30
C THR A 141 0.24 12.30 -9.13
N LEU A 142 0.65 11.46 -8.15
CA LEU A 142 1.43 11.93 -7.00
C LEU A 142 2.81 12.44 -7.42
N ALA A 143 3.46 11.78 -8.37
CA ALA A 143 4.76 12.19 -8.91
C ALA A 143 4.67 13.51 -9.70
N GLU A 144 3.65 13.68 -10.54
CA GLU A 144 3.38 14.92 -11.27
C GLU A 144 3.18 16.11 -10.30
N GLU A 145 2.46 15.87 -9.20
CA GLU A 145 2.18 16.86 -8.17
C GLU A 145 3.31 17.01 -7.12
N LYS A 146 4.41 16.26 -7.29
CA LYS A 146 5.59 16.25 -6.41
C LYS A 146 5.24 15.91 -4.95
N ILE A 147 4.25 15.07 -4.75
CA ILE A 147 3.85 14.56 -3.43
C ILE A 147 4.75 13.38 -3.08
N PRO A 148 5.41 13.36 -1.91
CA PRO A 148 6.14 12.19 -1.43
C PRO A 148 5.20 11.01 -1.23
N PHE A 149 5.64 9.83 -1.65
CA PHE A 149 4.84 8.62 -1.43
C PHE A 149 5.71 7.40 -1.15
N GLN A 150 5.13 6.43 -0.46
CA GLN A 150 5.70 5.10 -0.26
C GLN A 150 4.72 4.05 -0.74
N VAL A 151 5.23 3.03 -1.43
CA VAL A 151 4.44 1.86 -1.80
C VAL A 151 4.81 0.69 -0.90
N VAL A 152 3.82 0.06 -0.31
CA VAL A 152 3.97 -1.13 0.54
C VAL A 152 3.25 -2.29 -0.12
N PRO A 153 3.97 -3.35 -0.49
CA PRO A 153 3.35 -4.51 -1.11
C PRO A 153 2.38 -5.21 -0.14
N GLY A 154 1.41 -5.89 -0.70
CA GLY A 154 0.52 -6.78 0.03
C GLY A 154 0.52 -8.18 -0.58
N ILE A 155 -0.05 -9.14 0.14
CA ILE A 155 -0.28 -10.49 -0.41
C ILE A 155 -1.39 -10.40 -1.45
N THR A 156 -1.08 -10.66 -2.72
CA THR A 156 -2.10 -10.74 -3.77
C THR A 156 -3.03 -11.94 -3.54
N SER A 157 -4.28 -11.84 -3.99
CA SER A 157 -5.24 -12.96 -3.91
C SER A 157 -4.71 -14.24 -4.56
N ALA A 158 -3.93 -14.13 -5.61
CA ALA A 158 -3.27 -15.26 -6.25
C ALA A 158 -2.40 -16.07 -5.26
N SER A 159 -1.54 -15.40 -4.50
CA SER A 159 -0.70 -16.05 -3.50
C SER A 159 -1.50 -16.49 -2.27
N GLY A 160 -2.41 -15.67 -1.78
CA GLY A 160 -3.20 -16.00 -0.59
C GLY A 160 -4.13 -17.17 -0.81
N CYS A 161 -4.92 -17.16 -1.89
CA CYS A 161 -5.85 -18.24 -2.20
C CYS A 161 -5.11 -19.56 -2.52
N SER A 162 -4.00 -19.50 -3.29
CA SER A 162 -3.23 -20.70 -3.61
C SER A 162 -2.64 -21.36 -2.35
N ALA A 163 -2.06 -20.54 -1.46
CA ALA A 163 -1.49 -21.03 -0.21
C ALA A 163 -2.56 -21.67 0.70
N TYR A 164 -3.71 -21.02 0.87
CA TYR A 164 -4.80 -21.53 1.71
C TYR A 164 -5.53 -22.73 1.12
N SER A 165 -5.45 -22.90 -0.21
CA SER A 165 -5.98 -24.09 -0.89
C SER A 165 -4.97 -25.24 -1.01
N GLY A 166 -3.71 -25.04 -0.58
CA GLY A 166 -2.65 -26.02 -0.75
C GLY A 166 -2.24 -26.26 -2.21
N ILE A 167 -2.47 -25.28 -3.11
CA ILE A 167 -2.17 -25.37 -4.53
C ILE A 167 -0.98 -24.45 -4.85
N PRO A 168 0.24 -24.98 -5.04
CA PRO A 168 1.39 -24.14 -5.37
C PRO A 168 1.25 -23.55 -6.78
N LEU A 169 1.55 -22.25 -6.91
CA LEU A 169 1.54 -21.56 -8.22
C LEU A 169 2.68 -22.00 -9.13
N THR A 170 3.78 -22.51 -8.57
CA THR A 170 4.92 -23.03 -9.32
C THR A 170 5.34 -24.38 -8.75
N HIS A 171 5.83 -25.26 -9.61
CA HIS A 171 6.34 -26.57 -9.21
C HIS A 171 7.47 -26.97 -10.14
N ARG A 172 8.55 -27.53 -9.59
CA ARG A 172 9.75 -27.92 -10.36
C ARG A 172 9.42 -28.79 -11.58
N ASP A 173 8.52 -29.75 -11.42
CA ASP A 173 8.21 -30.73 -12.45
C ASP A 173 6.99 -30.38 -13.31
N TYR A 174 6.09 -29.47 -12.84
CA TYR A 174 4.80 -29.22 -13.49
C TYR A 174 4.60 -27.81 -13.97
N ALA A 175 5.18 -26.80 -13.29
CA ALA A 175 4.96 -25.40 -13.63
C ALA A 175 6.18 -24.54 -13.30
N GLN A 176 7.00 -24.25 -14.31
CA GLN A 176 8.19 -23.40 -14.18
C GLN A 176 7.89 -21.92 -14.43
N SER A 177 6.68 -21.60 -14.87
CA SER A 177 6.22 -20.22 -15.08
C SER A 177 4.82 -20.02 -14.51
N CYS A 178 4.52 -18.77 -14.15
CA CYS A 178 3.20 -18.35 -13.68
C CYS A 178 2.84 -17.03 -14.35
N ILE A 179 1.67 -16.97 -14.96
CA ILE A 179 1.13 -15.75 -15.59
C ILE A 179 -0.09 -15.30 -14.81
N PHE A 180 -0.13 -14.01 -14.48
CA PHE A 180 -1.32 -13.36 -13.96
C PHE A 180 -2.09 -12.69 -15.11
N VAL A 181 -3.37 -12.98 -15.20
CA VAL A 181 -4.26 -12.46 -16.25
C VAL A 181 -5.49 -11.84 -15.58
N THR A 182 -5.90 -10.66 -16.03
CA THR A 182 -7.15 -10.05 -15.57
C THR A 182 -8.33 -10.37 -16.48
N GLY A 183 -9.44 -10.80 -15.87
CA GLY A 183 -10.71 -10.96 -16.55
C GLY A 183 -11.49 -9.66 -16.74
N HIS A 184 -11.06 -8.54 -16.13
CA HIS A 184 -11.72 -7.25 -16.20
C HIS A 184 -11.03 -6.33 -17.20
N LEU A 185 -11.47 -6.39 -18.47
CA LEU A 185 -11.02 -5.46 -19.51
C LEU A 185 -11.92 -4.22 -19.56
N LYS A 186 -11.37 -3.10 -20.08
CA LYS A 186 -12.07 -1.79 -20.16
C LYS A 186 -13.45 -1.86 -20.82
N GLU A 187 -13.69 -2.78 -21.73
CA GLU A 187 -14.93 -2.92 -22.50
C GLU A 187 -15.83 -4.08 -22.04
N GLY A 188 -15.51 -4.75 -20.93
CA GLY A 188 -16.32 -5.86 -20.40
C GLY A 188 -16.32 -7.13 -21.26
N LYS A 189 -15.54 -7.20 -22.31
CA LYS A 189 -15.36 -8.40 -23.14
C LYS A 189 -14.08 -9.10 -22.75
N LEU A 190 -14.19 -10.41 -22.51
CA LEU A 190 -13.05 -11.29 -22.25
C LEU A 190 -12.44 -11.69 -23.58
N ASP A 191 -11.59 -10.82 -24.15
CA ASP A 191 -10.85 -11.10 -25.38
C ASP A 191 -9.38 -11.35 -25.04
N LEU A 192 -9.14 -12.54 -24.46
CA LEU A 192 -7.79 -13.01 -24.14
C LEU A 192 -7.29 -13.91 -25.27
N ASP A 193 -6.10 -13.66 -25.73
CA ASP A 193 -5.43 -14.52 -26.70
C ASP A 193 -4.96 -15.84 -26.04
N TRP A 194 -5.93 -16.72 -25.78
CA TRP A 194 -5.69 -18.02 -25.15
C TRP A 194 -4.65 -18.84 -25.88
N LYS A 195 -4.57 -18.71 -27.21
CA LYS A 195 -3.61 -19.48 -28.01
C LYS A 195 -2.16 -19.13 -27.65
N ASN A 196 -1.89 -17.87 -27.34
CA ASN A 196 -0.56 -17.41 -26.93
C ASN A 196 -0.33 -17.49 -25.42
N LEU A 197 -1.40 -17.52 -24.62
CA LEU A 197 -1.30 -17.61 -23.16
C LEU A 197 -1.06 -19.03 -22.66
N VAL A 198 -1.62 -20.05 -23.34
CA VAL A 198 -1.51 -21.45 -22.89
C VAL A 198 -0.19 -22.04 -23.38
N GLN A 199 0.73 -22.24 -22.45
CA GLN A 199 2.02 -22.89 -22.71
C GLN A 199 2.19 -24.12 -21.81
N PRO A 200 2.97 -25.15 -22.24
CA PRO A 200 3.33 -26.27 -21.37
C PRO A 200 4.05 -25.80 -20.11
N ASN A 201 3.85 -26.51 -19.00
CA ASN A 201 4.52 -26.27 -17.72
C ASN A 201 4.32 -24.85 -17.17
N GLN A 202 3.13 -24.30 -17.35
CA GLN A 202 2.77 -22.95 -16.93
C GLN A 202 1.48 -22.96 -16.11
N THR A 203 1.45 -22.18 -15.04
CA THR A 203 0.23 -21.85 -14.30
C THR A 203 -0.33 -20.53 -14.82
N ILE A 204 -1.63 -20.49 -15.08
CA ILE A 204 -2.37 -19.26 -15.39
C ILE A 204 -3.26 -18.94 -14.19
N VAL A 205 -3.08 -17.77 -13.63
CA VAL A 205 -3.92 -17.23 -12.56
C VAL A 205 -4.83 -16.16 -13.16
N PHE A 206 -6.13 -16.39 -13.00
CA PHE A 206 -7.19 -15.61 -13.60
C PHE A 206 -8.05 -14.90 -12.54
#